data_0b8de7c1b585fd61c6a0d0b1444c0b3b
#
_entry.id   0b8de7c1b585fd61c6a0d0b1444c0b3b
#
_cell.length_a   1.000
_cell.length_b   1.000
_cell.length_c   1.000
_cell.angle_alpha   90.00
_cell.angle_beta   90.00
_cell.angle_gamma   90.00
#
_symmetry.space_group_name_H-M   'P 1'
#
loop_
_entity.id
_entity.type
_entity.pdbx_description
1 polymer ?
#
loop_
_entity_poly.entity_id
_entity_poly.type
_entity_poly.pdbx_seq_one_letter_code
_entity_poly.pdbx_strand_id
1 'polypeptide(L)'
;EISACLVGSEMCIRDRSIVFNGRDLTSSPPDETRRIRGMDIGMIFQDPLTSLNPTMKIGNQVGEALRIHKVASKKKAWERSIDLLRKVGMPRPEKIVNDYPHQLSGGMRQRVMIAMALICSPSLLIADEPTTALDVTTQRQILDLIDDLKKEFNTAVILVTHDLGAVSYTHL
;
A
#
# COMPACT_ATOMS: atom_id res chain seq x y z
N GLU A 1 7.53 -18.68 9.45
CA GLU A 1 7.89 -19.60 8.34
C GLU A 1 6.75 -19.64 7.34
N ILE A 2 6.97 -19.06 6.16
CA ILE A 2 6.04 -19.20 5.04
C ILE A 2 6.58 -20.34 4.18
N SER A 3 6.05 -21.53 4.36
CA SER A 3 6.34 -22.66 3.49
C SER A 3 5.48 -22.56 2.24
N ALA A 4 6.08 -22.08 1.14
CA ALA A 4 5.43 -22.04 -0.15
C ALA A 4 5.39 -23.43 -0.75
N CYS A 5 4.21 -24.01 -0.91
CA CYS A 5 3.97 -25.14 -1.80
C CYS A 5 3.27 -24.62 -3.06
N LEU A 6 4.05 -24.39 -4.08
CA LEU A 6 3.57 -24.19 -5.45
C LEU A 6 3.36 -25.55 -6.07
N VAL A 7 2.13 -26.05 -6.18
CA VAL A 7 1.60 -26.87 -7.28
C VAL A 7 0.15 -27.28 -6.96
N GLY A 8 -0.76 -26.86 -7.83
CA GLY A 8 -1.96 -27.59 -8.26
C GLY A 8 -2.98 -28.04 -7.22
N SER A 9 -4.00 -27.31 -7.15
CA SER A 9 -5.41 -27.51 -6.83
C SER A 9 -5.90 -26.62 -5.68
N GLU A 10 -7.08 -26.08 -5.88
CA GLU A 10 -7.80 -25.22 -4.91
C GLU A 10 -7.97 -25.84 -3.49
N MET A 11 -7.74 -27.15 -3.38
CA MET A 11 -7.83 -27.90 -2.11
C MET A 11 -6.69 -27.59 -1.13
N CYS A 12 -5.50 -27.18 -1.60
CA CYS A 12 -4.35 -26.89 -0.74
C CYS A 12 -4.42 -25.53 -0.02
N ILE A 13 -5.33 -24.65 -0.41
CA ILE A 13 -5.43 -23.29 0.14
C ILE A 13 -6.31 -23.23 1.40
N ARG A 14 -7.23 -24.20 1.57
CA ARG A 14 -8.24 -24.18 2.64
C ARG A 14 -7.73 -24.59 4.03
N ASP A 15 -6.63 -25.31 4.10
CA ASP A 15 -6.12 -25.88 5.36
C ASP A 15 -4.94 -25.11 5.97
N ARG A 16 -4.71 -23.87 5.53
CA ARG A 16 -3.59 -23.05 6.02
C ARG A 16 -4.08 -21.95 6.94
N SER A 17 -3.41 -21.81 8.08
CA SER A 17 -3.58 -20.65 8.94
C SER A 17 -2.71 -19.49 8.46
N ILE A 18 -3.23 -18.28 8.55
CA ILE A 18 -2.47 -17.03 8.35
C ILE A 18 -2.37 -16.34 9.70
N VAL A 19 -1.20 -16.43 10.32
CA VAL A 19 -0.99 -15.86 11.65
C VAL A 19 -0.32 -14.50 11.53
N PHE A 20 -0.98 -13.46 12.05
CA PHE A 20 -0.46 -12.11 12.12
C PHE A 20 -0.50 -11.63 13.58
N ASN A 21 0.64 -11.22 14.13
CA ASN A 21 0.78 -10.81 15.54
C ASN A 21 0.17 -11.81 16.53
N GLY A 22 0.37 -13.12 16.28
CA GLY A 22 -0.14 -14.22 17.13
C GLY A 22 -1.63 -14.52 16.95
N ARG A 23 -2.32 -13.92 15.97
CA ARG A 23 -3.74 -14.15 15.67
C ARG A 23 -3.90 -14.83 14.33
N ASP A 24 -4.72 -15.85 14.28
CA ASP A 24 -5.08 -16.51 13.03
C ASP A 24 -6.20 -15.72 12.31
N LEU A 25 -5.82 -15.10 11.19
CA LEU A 25 -6.73 -14.28 10.37
C LEU A 25 -7.77 -15.12 9.61
N THR A 26 -7.51 -16.41 9.40
CA THR A 26 -8.43 -17.29 8.65
C THR A 26 -9.68 -17.63 9.46
N SER A 27 -9.55 -17.66 10.78
CA SER A 27 -10.64 -17.93 11.72
C SER A 27 -11.19 -16.66 12.40
N SER A 28 -10.62 -15.48 12.10
CA SER A 28 -11.01 -14.23 12.74
C SER A 28 -12.39 -13.73 12.26
N PRO A 29 -13.20 -13.16 13.15
CA PRO A 29 -14.48 -12.55 12.79
C PRO A 29 -14.30 -11.41 11.75
N PRO A 30 -15.29 -11.17 10.87
CA PRO A 30 -15.24 -10.13 9.83
C PRO A 30 -14.93 -8.72 10.38
N ASP A 31 -15.44 -8.38 11.55
CA ASP A 31 -15.22 -7.07 12.19
C ASP A 31 -13.77 -6.90 12.65
N GLU A 32 -13.13 -7.95 13.13
CA GLU A 32 -11.72 -7.95 13.51
C GLU A 32 -10.83 -7.81 12.27
N THR A 33 -11.10 -8.59 11.23
CA THR A 33 -10.40 -8.49 9.95
C THR A 33 -10.54 -7.09 9.33
N ARG A 34 -11.72 -6.46 9.45
CA ARG A 34 -11.94 -5.08 8.99
C ARG A 34 -11.08 -4.07 9.76
N ARG A 35 -10.86 -4.25 11.05
CA ARG A 35 -9.99 -3.37 11.86
C ARG A 35 -8.53 -3.46 11.46
N ILE A 36 -8.06 -4.65 11.14
CA ILE A 36 -6.67 -4.90 10.75
C ILE A 36 -6.37 -4.31 9.37
N ARG A 37 -7.33 -4.40 8.43
CA ARG A 37 -7.17 -3.89 7.07
C ARG A 37 -7.02 -2.38 7.05
N GLY A 38 -5.94 -1.91 6.44
CA GLY A 38 -5.62 -0.48 6.31
C GLY A 38 -5.08 0.15 7.59
N MET A 39 -5.20 -0.50 8.75
CA MET A 39 -4.64 -0.03 10.02
C MET A 39 -3.30 -0.71 10.31
N ASP A 40 -3.30 -2.03 10.43
CA ASP A 40 -2.13 -2.83 10.77
C ASP A 40 -1.48 -3.47 9.53
N ILE A 41 -2.28 -3.74 8.49
CA ILE A 41 -1.84 -4.27 7.21
C ILE A 41 -2.25 -3.29 6.10
N GLY A 42 -1.25 -2.68 5.46
CA GLY A 42 -1.43 -1.90 4.24
C GLY A 42 -1.28 -2.78 3.00
N MET A 43 -1.94 -2.41 1.89
CA MET A 43 -1.81 -3.12 0.62
C MET A 43 -1.67 -2.15 -0.55
N ILE A 44 -0.67 -2.39 -1.39
CA ILE A 44 -0.50 -1.73 -2.68
C ILE A 44 -0.97 -2.73 -3.73
N PHE A 45 -2.00 -2.36 -4.50
CA PHE A 45 -2.57 -3.20 -5.56
C PHE A 45 -1.81 -3.02 -6.87
N GLN A 46 -1.93 -4.00 -7.76
CA GLN A 46 -1.26 -4.06 -9.05
C GLN A 46 -1.61 -2.89 -9.98
N ASP A 47 -2.87 -2.46 -10.02
CA ASP A 47 -3.34 -1.42 -10.94
C ASP A 47 -3.86 -0.18 -10.21
N PRO A 48 -3.14 0.97 -10.34
CA PRO A 48 -3.59 2.24 -9.77
C PRO A 48 -4.87 2.79 -10.38
N LEU A 49 -5.20 2.42 -11.62
CA LEU A 49 -6.39 2.95 -12.30
C LEU A 49 -7.68 2.39 -11.72
N THR A 50 -7.67 1.13 -11.35
CA THR A 50 -8.83 0.45 -10.76
C THR A 50 -8.94 0.68 -9.25
N SER A 51 -7.81 0.98 -8.59
CA SER A 51 -7.75 1.13 -7.13
C SER A 51 -8.11 2.55 -6.66
N LEU A 52 -7.92 3.56 -7.50
CA LEU A 52 -8.25 4.95 -7.17
C LEU A 52 -9.66 5.32 -7.65
N ASN A 53 -10.45 5.92 -6.78
CA ASN A 53 -11.78 6.42 -7.14
C ASN A 53 -11.65 7.69 -8.00
N PRO A 54 -12.06 7.68 -9.29
CA PRO A 54 -11.86 8.79 -10.21
C PRO A 54 -12.66 10.04 -9.85
N THR A 55 -13.71 9.91 -9.03
CA THR A 55 -14.61 11.00 -8.64
C THR A 55 -14.25 11.63 -7.29
N MET A 56 -13.24 11.10 -6.60
CA MET A 56 -12.78 11.62 -5.32
C MET A 56 -11.43 12.32 -5.43
N LYS A 57 -11.28 13.43 -4.69
CA LYS A 57 -9.99 14.13 -4.56
C LYS A 57 -8.95 13.25 -3.87
N ILE A 58 -7.69 13.37 -4.29
CA ILE A 58 -6.56 12.60 -3.78
C ILE A 58 -6.45 12.66 -2.25
N GLY A 59 -6.52 13.85 -1.65
CA GLY A 59 -6.41 13.98 -0.20
C GLY A 59 -7.53 13.29 0.58
N ASN A 60 -8.73 13.21 0.01
CA ASN A 60 -9.82 12.48 0.63
C ASN A 60 -9.60 10.97 0.60
N GLN A 61 -9.02 10.44 -0.46
CA GLN A 61 -8.71 9.02 -0.60
C GLN A 61 -7.54 8.64 0.32
N VAL A 62 -6.44 9.40 0.28
CA VAL A 62 -5.27 9.15 1.13
C VAL A 62 -5.66 9.17 2.62
N GLY A 63 -6.43 10.16 3.07
CA GLY A 63 -6.84 10.28 4.47
C GLY A 63 -8.06 9.43 4.87
N GLU A 64 -8.60 8.60 3.98
CA GLU A 64 -9.84 7.85 4.22
C GLU A 64 -9.68 6.84 5.35
N ALA A 65 -8.61 6.06 5.35
CA ALA A 65 -8.34 5.04 6.37
C ALA A 65 -8.28 5.66 7.78
N LEU A 66 -7.63 6.82 7.95
CA LEU A 66 -7.59 7.53 9.23
C LEU A 66 -8.98 7.91 9.75
N ARG A 67 -9.90 8.22 8.84
CA ARG A 67 -11.28 8.59 9.21
C ARG A 67 -12.13 7.37 9.52
N ILE A 68 -12.03 6.31 8.71
CA ILE A 68 -12.76 5.05 8.89
C ILE A 68 -12.39 4.43 10.23
N HIS A 69 -11.11 4.36 10.55
CA HIS A 69 -10.59 3.83 11.81
C HIS A 69 -10.68 4.84 12.99
N LYS A 70 -11.26 6.03 12.77
CA LYS A 70 -11.43 7.08 13.80
C LYS A 70 -10.10 7.52 14.46
N VAL A 71 -8.99 7.39 13.75
CA VAL A 71 -7.64 7.78 14.23
C VAL A 71 -7.46 9.30 14.22
N ALA A 72 -8.08 9.98 13.25
CA ALA A 72 -7.96 11.43 13.10
C ALA A 72 -9.27 12.09 12.65
N SER A 73 -9.45 13.35 13.06
CA SER A 73 -10.51 14.20 12.51
C SER A 73 -10.26 14.48 11.02
N LYS A 74 -11.30 14.91 10.28
CA LYS A 74 -11.19 15.24 8.85
C LYS A 74 -10.06 16.22 8.55
N LYS A 75 -9.89 17.26 9.40
CA LYS A 75 -8.81 18.25 9.24
C LYS A 75 -7.43 17.62 9.44
N LYS A 76 -7.23 16.86 10.51
CA LYS A 76 -5.96 16.17 10.77
C LYS A 76 -5.63 15.10 9.73
N ALA A 77 -6.63 14.37 9.23
CA ALA A 77 -6.45 13.41 8.16
C ALA A 77 -5.99 14.10 6.86
N TRP A 78 -6.54 15.28 6.56
CA TRP A 78 -6.12 16.08 5.41
C TRP A 78 -4.68 16.59 5.53
N GLU A 79 -4.30 17.13 6.68
CA GLU A 79 -2.92 17.58 6.96
C GLU A 79 -1.93 16.42 6.84
N ARG A 80 -2.23 15.25 7.44
CA ARG A 80 -1.41 14.04 7.31
C ARG A 80 -1.32 13.54 5.87
N SER A 81 -2.37 13.70 5.07
CA SER A 81 -2.34 13.35 3.64
C SER A 81 -1.33 14.20 2.88
N ILE A 82 -1.27 15.50 3.14
CA ILE A 82 -0.29 16.40 2.53
C ILE A 82 1.14 15.99 2.92
N ASP A 83 1.37 15.74 4.21
CA ASP A 83 2.69 15.36 4.72
C ASP A 83 3.16 14.04 4.10
N LEU A 84 2.26 13.05 3.99
CA LEU A 84 2.62 11.77 3.41
C LEU A 84 2.82 11.85 1.89
N LEU A 85 2.02 12.66 1.19
CA LEU A 85 2.24 12.93 -0.24
C LEU A 85 3.62 13.59 -0.47
N ARG A 86 4.09 14.43 0.46
CA ARG A 86 5.44 15.00 0.40
C ARG A 86 6.51 13.92 0.58
N LYS A 87 6.32 13.00 1.53
CA LYS A 87 7.25 11.88 1.82
C LYS A 87 7.36 10.90 0.64
N VAL A 88 6.26 10.61 -0.05
CA VAL A 88 6.31 9.78 -1.27
C VAL A 88 6.82 10.54 -2.50
N GLY A 89 7.35 11.76 -2.33
CA GLY A 89 7.98 12.53 -3.39
C GLY A 89 7.02 13.13 -4.42
N MET A 90 5.79 13.46 -3.99
CA MET A 90 4.85 14.17 -4.88
C MET A 90 5.25 15.64 -5.05
N PRO A 91 5.29 16.17 -6.27
CA PRO A 91 5.55 17.58 -6.49
C PRO A 91 4.34 18.41 -6.01
N ARG A 92 4.59 19.49 -5.27
CA ARG A 92 3.53 20.41 -4.79
C ARG A 92 2.34 19.69 -4.13
N PRO A 93 2.57 18.93 -3.03
CA PRO A 93 1.55 18.08 -2.40
C PRO A 93 0.32 18.87 -1.94
N GLU A 94 0.48 20.15 -1.56
CA GLU A 94 -0.61 21.06 -1.17
C GLU A 94 -1.60 21.34 -2.30
N LYS A 95 -1.16 21.23 -3.57
CA LYS A 95 -2.02 21.35 -4.73
C LYS A 95 -2.62 19.99 -5.10
N ILE A 96 -1.78 18.97 -5.19
CA ILE A 96 -2.17 17.62 -5.63
C ILE A 96 -3.23 17.00 -4.73
N VAL A 97 -3.23 17.30 -3.45
CA VAL A 97 -4.26 16.86 -2.51
C VAL A 97 -5.68 17.26 -2.95
N ASN A 98 -5.82 18.30 -3.77
CA ASN A 98 -7.08 18.78 -4.33
C ASN A 98 -7.38 18.23 -5.73
N ASP A 99 -6.42 17.61 -6.39
CA ASP A 99 -6.56 17.05 -7.73
C ASP A 99 -7.30 15.69 -7.70
N TYR A 100 -7.69 15.23 -8.89
CA TYR A 100 -8.34 13.93 -9.10
C TYR A 100 -7.37 12.95 -9.77
N PRO A 101 -7.59 11.62 -9.67
CA PRO A 101 -6.69 10.62 -10.24
C PRO A 101 -6.40 10.79 -11.74
N HIS A 102 -7.39 11.21 -12.53
CA HIS A 102 -7.21 11.41 -13.97
C HIS A 102 -6.25 12.56 -14.33
N GLN A 103 -5.94 13.45 -13.39
CA GLN A 103 -5.00 14.57 -13.59
C GLN A 103 -3.54 14.17 -13.31
N LEU A 104 -3.31 12.93 -12.84
CA LEU A 104 -2.01 12.42 -12.44
C LEU A 104 -1.42 11.47 -13.49
N SER A 105 -0.08 11.48 -13.63
CA SER A 105 0.65 10.45 -14.40
C SER A 105 0.58 9.07 -13.72
N GLY A 106 0.95 8.00 -14.43
CA GLY A 106 0.98 6.64 -13.90
C GLY A 106 1.83 6.53 -12.63
N GLY A 107 3.07 7.00 -12.68
CA GLY A 107 3.97 7.00 -11.52
C GLY A 107 3.47 7.86 -10.36
N MET A 108 2.77 8.96 -10.63
CA MET A 108 2.14 9.78 -9.58
C MET A 108 0.97 9.04 -8.91
N ARG A 109 0.13 8.34 -9.68
CA ARG A 109 -0.95 7.51 -9.13
C ARG A 109 -0.40 6.38 -8.26
N GLN A 110 0.70 5.77 -8.69
CA GLN A 110 1.39 4.73 -7.90
C GLN A 110 1.87 5.29 -6.56
N ARG A 111 2.49 6.47 -6.54
CA ARG A 111 2.90 7.15 -5.30
C ARG A 111 1.71 7.47 -4.39
N VAL A 112 0.56 7.85 -4.95
CA VAL A 112 -0.68 8.04 -4.18
C VAL A 112 -1.14 6.74 -3.53
N MET A 113 -1.11 5.61 -4.27
CA MET A 113 -1.47 4.30 -3.68
C MET A 113 -0.53 3.90 -2.55
N ILE A 114 0.77 4.12 -2.71
CA ILE A 114 1.75 3.90 -1.63
C ILE A 114 1.40 4.76 -0.41
N ALA A 115 1.07 6.04 -0.62
CA ALA A 115 0.63 6.91 0.45
C ALA A 115 -0.66 6.41 1.14
N MET A 116 -1.65 5.94 0.38
CA MET A 116 -2.87 5.36 0.96
C MET A 116 -2.58 4.13 1.81
N ALA A 117 -1.68 3.25 1.36
CA ALA A 117 -1.32 2.05 2.08
C ALA A 117 -0.56 2.34 3.39
N LEU A 118 0.19 3.44 3.45
CA LEU A 118 1.06 3.79 4.58
C LEU A 118 0.48 4.84 5.55
N ILE A 119 -0.69 5.44 5.24
CA ILE A 119 -1.22 6.58 6.02
C ILE A 119 -1.49 6.26 7.49
N CYS A 120 -1.79 5.00 7.81
CA CYS A 120 -1.97 4.52 9.19
C CYS A 120 -0.68 3.99 9.83
N SER A 121 0.47 4.06 9.14
CA SER A 121 1.74 3.49 9.59
C SER A 121 1.61 2.00 9.94
N PRO A 122 1.20 1.14 8.99
CA PRO A 122 0.94 -0.27 9.24
C PRO A 122 2.23 -1.00 9.62
N SER A 123 2.12 -2.09 10.39
CA SER A 123 3.24 -2.95 10.71
C SER A 123 3.64 -3.89 9.56
N LEU A 124 2.71 -4.14 8.63
CA LEU A 124 2.93 -4.94 7.43
C LEU A 124 2.39 -4.23 6.19
N LEU A 125 3.22 -4.15 5.15
CA LEU A 125 2.85 -3.69 3.82
C LEU A 125 2.95 -4.84 2.84
N ILE A 126 1.86 -5.14 2.14
CA ILE A 126 1.83 -6.11 1.04
C ILE A 126 1.84 -5.31 -0.26
N ALA A 127 2.87 -5.48 -1.08
CA ALA A 127 3.00 -4.83 -2.36
C ALA A 127 2.81 -5.88 -3.48
N ASP A 128 1.66 -5.86 -4.12
CA ASP A 128 1.30 -6.80 -5.18
C ASP A 128 1.62 -6.17 -6.54
N GLU A 129 2.71 -6.61 -7.15
CA GLU A 129 3.25 -6.10 -8.41
C GLU A 129 3.29 -4.57 -8.52
N PRO A 130 3.90 -3.86 -7.57
CA PRO A 130 3.76 -2.41 -7.43
C PRO A 130 4.39 -1.60 -8.57
N THR A 131 5.08 -2.25 -9.50
CA THR A 131 5.77 -1.62 -10.62
C THR A 131 5.23 -2.01 -11.99
N THR A 132 4.21 -2.87 -12.05
CA THR A 132 3.56 -3.28 -13.29
C THR A 132 3.00 -2.06 -14.03
N ALA A 133 3.15 -2.05 -15.35
CA ALA A 133 2.76 -0.96 -16.26
C ALA A 133 3.52 0.39 -16.08
N LEU A 134 4.68 0.38 -15.41
CA LEU A 134 5.58 1.53 -15.33
C LEU A 134 6.82 1.32 -16.22
N ASP A 135 7.42 2.40 -16.69
CA ASP A 135 8.72 2.35 -17.36
C ASP A 135 9.83 1.98 -16.37
N VAL A 136 10.94 1.42 -16.88
CA VAL A 136 12.05 0.89 -16.07
C VAL A 136 12.63 1.91 -15.08
N THR A 137 12.71 3.19 -15.49
CA THR A 137 13.22 4.25 -14.62
C THR A 137 12.28 4.53 -13.45
N THR A 138 10.98 4.60 -13.74
CA THR A 138 9.94 4.80 -12.71
C THR A 138 9.81 3.58 -11.81
N GLN A 139 9.94 2.35 -12.35
CA GLN A 139 9.95 1.12 -11.54
C GLN A 139 11.01 1.19 -10.44
N ARG A 140 12.26 1.52 -10.82
CA ARG A 140 13.36 1.65 -9.87
C ARG A 140 13.05 2.69 -8.79
N GLN A 141 12.57 3.87 -9.19
CA GLN A 141 12.21 4.94 -8.25
C GLN A 141 11.12 4.50 -7.25
N ILE A 142 10.16 3.67 -7.67
CA ILE A 142 9.12 3.15 -6.79
C ILE A 142 9.67 2.11 -5.81
N LEU A 143 10.57 1.23 -6.24
CA LEU A 143 11.20 0.24 -5.36
C LEU A 143 12.10 0.91 -4.32
N ASP A 144 12.92 1.87 -4.73
CA ASP A 144 13.77 2.67 -3.83
C ASP A 144 12.89 3.41 -2.80
N LEU A 145 11.78 4.02 -3.26
CA LEU A 145 10.82 4.69 -2.39
C LEU A 145 10.22 3.73 -1.34
N ILE A 146 9.82 2.52 -1.73
CA ILE A 146 9.26 1.53 -0.81
C ILE A 146 10.30 1.13 0.25
N ASP A 147 11.58 0.95 -0.15
CA ASP A 147 12.64 0.59 0.78
C ASP A 147 12.96 1.73 1.79
N ASP A 148 12.96 2.98 1.34
CA ASP A 148 13.14 4.14 2.21
C ASP A 148 11.98 4.28 3.20
N LEU A 149 10.75 4.15 2.73
CA LEU A 149 9.56 4.23 3.58
C LEU A 149 9.45 3.05 4.56
N LYS A 150 9.86 1.84 4.16
CA LYS A 150 9.99 0.68 5.04
C LYS A 150 10.85 1.00 6.27
N LYS A 151 11.98 1.64 6.07
CA LYS A 151 12.90 2.04 7.14
C LYS A 151 12.29 3.16 8.00
N GLU A 152 11.71 4.18 7.36
CA GLU A 152 11.15 5.34 8.06
C GLU A 152 9.94 4.95 8.94
N PHE A 153 9.05 4.09 8.44
CA PHE A 153 7.83 3.67 9.16
C PHE A 153 8.02 2.41 10.01
N ASN A 154 9.21 1.79 9.96
CA ASN A 154 9.49 0.50 10.62
C ASN A 154 8.45 -0.57 10.25
N THR A 155 8.12 -0.66 8.96
CA THR A 155 7.09 -1.54 8.39
C THR A 155 7.74 -2.77 7.76
N ALA A 156 7.25 -3.98 8.05
CA ALA A 156 7.63 -5.17 7.31
C ALA A 156 6.99 -5.12 5.90
N VAL A 157 7.73 -5.55 4.87
CA VAL A 157 7.23 -5.54 3.48
C VAL A 157 7.24 -6.94 2.90
N ILE A 158 6.10 -7.36 2.33
CA ILE A 158 5.99 -8.51 1.44
C ILE A 158 5.86 -7.98 0.02
N LEU A 159 6.87 -8.24 -0.81
CA LEU A 159 6.86 -7.87 -2.22
C LEU A 159 6.48 -9.09 -3.07
N VAL A 160 5.38 -8.99 -3.81
CA VAL A 160 4.98 -9.96 -4.83
C VAL A 160 5.37 -9.38 -6.18
N THR A 161 6.19 -10.08 -6.94
CA THR A 161 6.64 -9.64 -8.27
C THR A 161 7.00 -10.82 -9.14
N HIS A 162 6.79 -10.70 -10.44
CA HIS A 162 7.30 -11.61 -11.44
C HIS A 162 8.60 -11.10 -12.11
N ASP A 163 9.04 -9.88 -11.77
CA ASP A 163 10.26 -9.28 -12.29
C ASP A 163 11.45 -9.66 -11.40
N LEU A 164 12.32 -10.54 -11.90
CA LEU A 164 13.55 -10.95 -11.22
C LEU A 164 14.54 -9.79 -11.01
N GLY A 165 14.49 -8.75 -11.86
CA GLY A 165 15.25 -7.53 -11.66
C GLY A 165 14.86 -6.82 -10.37
N ALA A 166 13.59 -6.74 -10.05
CA ALA A 166 13.08 -6.14 -8.79
C ALA A 166 13.60 -6.89 -7.55
N VAL A 167 13.72 -8.22 -7.62
CA VAL A 167 14.25 -9.05 -6.51
C VAL A 167 15.74 -8.83 -6.27
N SER A 168 16.51 -8.64 -7.34
CA SER A 168 17.97 -8.40 -7.25
C SER A 168 18.30 -7.08 -6.53
N TYR A 169 17.45 -6.07 -6.59
CA TYR A 169 17.66 -4.78 -5.93
C TYR A 169 17.36 -4.80 -4.42
N THR A 170 16.58 -5.77 -3.93
CA THR A 170 16.20 -5.85 -2.51
C THR A 170 17.18 -6.67 -1.65
N HIS A 171 18.19 -7.29 -2.26
CA HIS A 171 19.17 -8.18 -1.61
C HIS A 171 20.62 -7.68 -1.63
N LEU A 172 20.87 -6.40 -1.90
CA LEU A 172 22.17 -5.76 -1.78
C LEU A 172 22.27 -4.86 -0.55
#